data_fbd4e724dad625bdd0aee91ed0489ee3
#
_entry.id   fbd4e724dad625bdd0aee91ed0489ee3
#
_cell.length_a   1.000
_cell.length_b   1.000
_cell.length_c   1.000
_cell.angle_alpha   90.00
_cell.angle_beta   90.00
_cell.angle_gamma   90.00
#
_symmetry.space_group_name_H-M   'P 1'
#
loop_
_entity.id
_entity.type
_entity.pdbx_description
1 polymer ?
#
loop_
_entity_poly.entity_id
_entity_poly.type
_entity_poly.pdbx_seq_one_letter_code
_entity_poly.pdbx_strand_id
1 'polypeptide(L)' 'MNSLKIGDRVKIISLREVLPFGFINQMKKYCGKEGVIKYRYKFNEKTYYRIDLDKQLFLWSSNMFERDVKNLLRNE' A
#
# COMPACT_ATOMS: atom_id res chain seq x y z
N MET A 1 14.19 -7.43 -6.05
CA MET A 1 13.12 -7.11 -5.14
C MET A 1 12.70 -5.69 -5.27
N ASN A 2 11.44 -5.49 -5.30
CA ASN A 2 10.92 -4.17 -5.56
C ASN A 2 10.44 -3.53 -4.27
N SER A 3 11.33 -2.78 -3.66
CA SER A 3 10.96 -1.98 -2.51
C SER A 3 10.31 -0.71 -2.98
N LEU A 4 9.24 -0.35 -2.32
CA LEU A 4 8.57 0.92 -2.61
C LEU A 4 9.39 2.05 -2.03
N LYS A 5 9.38 3.18 -2.72
CA LYS A 5 10.18 4.34 -2.34
C LYS A 5 9.30 5.56 -2.18
N ILE A 6 9.82 6.53 -1.45
CA ILE A 6 9.15 7.83 -1.35
C ILE A 6 9.02 8.39 -2.76
N GLY A 7 7.81 8.84 -3.09
CA GLY A 7 7.50 9.34 -4.42
C GLY A 7 6.84 8.32 -5.32
N ASP A 8 6.86 7.05 -4.96
CA ASP A 8 6.21 6.02 -5.77
C ASP A 8 4.71 6.12 -5.65
N ARG A 9 4.04 5.84 -6.76
CA ARG A 9 2.58 5.79 -6.77
C ARG A 9 2.13 4.38 -6.43
N VAL A 10 1.16 4.29 -5.54
CA VAL A 10 0.62 3.01 -5.11
C VAL A 10 -0.89 3.05 -5.21
N LYS A 11 -1.49 1.88 -5.33
CA LYS A 11 -2.94 1.75 -5.35
C LYS A 11 -3.36 0.85 -4.21
N ILE A 12 -4.32 1.31 -3.43
CA ILE A 12 -4.84 0.50 -2.32
C ILE A 12 -5.59 -0.68 -2.92
N ILE A 13 -5.44 -1.86 -2.31
CA ILE A 13 -6.11 -3.05 -2.82
C ILE A 13 -7.61 -2.82 -2.88
N SER A 14 -8.26 -3.54 -3.80
CA SER A 14 -9.70 -3.47 -3.93
C SER A 14 -10.37 -4.09 -2.72
N LEU A 15 -11.55 -3.57 -2.38
CA LEU A 15 -12.30 -4.10 -1.25
C LEU A 15 -12.68 -5.56 -1.54
N ARG A 16 -12.43 -6.42 -0.57
CA ARG A 16 -12.72 -7.84 -0.69
C ARG A 16 -13.08 -8.37 0.68
N GLU A 17 -13.56 -9.62 0.72
CA GLU A 17 -14.01 -10.21 1.98
C GLU A 17 -12.87 -10.33 2.99
N VAL A 18 -11.71 -10.75 2.50
CA VAL A 18 -10.56 -10.95 3.37
C VAL A 18 -9.52 -9.90 3.02
N LEU A 19 -9.18 -9.07 4.00
CA LEU A 19 -8.20 -8.00 3.82
C LEU A 19 -6.95 -8.33 4.62
N PRO A 20 -5.81 -7.75 4.24
CA PRO A 20 -4.58 -8.01 4.97
C PRO A 20 -4.69 -7.63 6.44
N PHE A 21 -3.90 -8.30 7.26
CA PHE A 21 -3.84 -7.99 8.67
C PHE A 21 -3.45 -6.54 8.88
N GLY A 22 -4.15 -5.87 9.78
CA GLY A 22 -3.90 -4.47 10.05
C GLY A 22 -4.77 -3.52 9.26
N PHE A 23 -5.56 -4.03 8.32
CA PHE A 23 -6.47 -3.21 7.52
C PHE A 23 -7.73 -2.96 8.34
N ILE A 24 -7.95 -1.70 8.72
CA ILE A 24 -9.07 -1.35 9.60
C ILE A 24 -10.20 -0.74 8.79
N ASN A 25 -11.38 -0.63 9.43
CA ASN A 25 -12.57 -0.15 8.74
C ASN A 25 -12.39 1.23 8.12
N GLN A 26 -11.72 2.14 8.84
CA GLN A 26 -11.52 3.49 8.32
C GLN A 26 -10.68 3.53 7.06
N MET A 27 -9.88 2.49 6.83
CA MET A 27 -9.05 2.42 5.63
C MET A 27 -9.84 1.94 4.42
N LYS A 28 -10.97 1.30 4.64
CA LYS A 28 -11.73 0.67 3.55
C LYS A 28 -12.23 1.67 2.53
N LYS A 29 -12.46 2.91 2.94
CA LYS A 29 -12.92 3.92 2.00
C LYS A 29 -11.89 4.30 0.96
N TYR A 30 -10.64 3.91 1.18
CA TYR A 30 -9.58 4.17 0.23
C TYR A 30 -9.32 3.02 -0.73
N CYS A 31 -10.03 1.90 -0.57
CA CYS A 31 -9.84 0.74 -1.44
C CYS A 31 -10.01 1.13 -2.89
N GLY A 32 -9.06 0.69 -3.72
CA GLY A 32 -9.09 0.98 -5.16
C GLY A 32 -8.59 2.36 -5.53
N LYS A 33 -8.23 3.18 -4.56
CA LYS A 33 -7.75 4.52 -4.84
C LYS A 33 -6.23 4.57 -4.86
N GLU A 34 -5.67 5.58 -5.48
CA GLU A 34 -4.24 5.72 -5.65
C GLU A 34 -3.70 6.85 -4.81
N GLY A 35 -2.46 6.70 -4.40
CA GLY A 35 -1.76 7.73 -3.66
C GLY A 35 -0.27 7.65 -3.92
N VAL A 36 0.46 8.59 -3.34
CA VAL A 36 1.92 8.68 -3.50
C VAL A 36 2.55 8.54 -2.12
N ILE A 37 3.59 7.72 -2.06
CA ILE A 37 4.30 7.48 -0.80
C ILE A 37 5.03 8.76 -0.40
N LYS A 38 4.77 9.23 0.81
CA LYS A 38 5.41 10.43 1.35
C LYS A 38 6.47 10.11 2.38
N TYR A 39 6.29 9.02 3.13
CA TYR A 39 7.24 8.60 4.14
C TYR A 39 7.33 7.09 4.16
N ARG A 40 8.47 6.61 4.61
CA ARG A 40 8.76 5.21 4.68
C ARG A 40 9.40 4.92 6.03
N TYR A 41 8.82 3.95 6.76
CA TYR A 41 9.31 3.60 8.09
C TYR A 41 9.64 2.12 8.13
N LYS A 42 10.76 1.79 8.75
CA LYS A 42 11.12 0.40 8.96
C LYS A 42 11.11 0.12 10.45
N PHE A 43 10.37 -0.91 10.86
CA PHE A 43 10.23 -1.26 12.26
C PHE A 43 10.10 -2.76 12.39
N ASN A 44 10.97 -3.37 13.20
CA ASN A 44 10.96 -4.82 13.42
C ASN A 44 10.94 -5.60 12.12
N GLU A 45 11.81 -5.20 11.19
CA GLU A 45 11.96 -5.86 9.89
C GLU A 45 10.75 -5.73 8.98
N LYS A 46 9.79 -4.91 9.36
CA LYS A 46 8.65 -4.60 8.50
C LYS A 46 8.73 -3.15 8.07
N THR A 47 8.24 -2.89 6.87
CA THR A 47 8.25 -1.54 6.33
C THR A 47 6.83 -1.02 6.24
N TYR A 48 6.65 0.20 6.69
CA TYR A 48 5.35 0.87 6.66
C TYR A 48 5.49 2.16 5.88
N TYR A 49 4.38 2.61 5.34
CA TYR A 49 4.37 3.78 4.46
C TYR A 49 3.28 4.74 4.87
N ARG A 50 3.54 6.03 4.69
CA ARG A 50 2.51 7.04 4.75
C ARG A 50 2.33 7.60 3.36
N ILE A 51 1.07 7.76 2.95
CA ILE A 51 0.75 8.23 1.61
C ILE A 51 -0.07 9.51 1.71
N ASP A 52 -0.16 10.24 0.60
CA ASP A 52 -0.88 11.50 0.59
C ASP A 52 -2.40 11.34 0.51
N LEU A 53 -2.84 10.15 0.08
CA LEU A 53 -4.27 9.90 -0.17
C LEU A 53 -5.13 10.18 1.07
N ASP A 54 -4.65 9.74 2.22
CA ASP A 54 -5.38 9.90 3.49
C ASP A 54 -4.78 10.99 4.36
N LYS A 55 -4.05 11.91 3.75
CA LYS A 55 -3.36 12.99 4.46
C LYS A 55 -2.40 12.46 5.51
N GLN A 56 -1.79 11.32 5.19
CA GLN A 56 -0.77 10.70 6.03
C GLN A 56 -1.31 10.28 7.39
N LEU A 57 -2.59 9.94 7.44
CA LEU A 57 -3.24 9.57 8.69
C LEU A 57 -2.88 8.15 9.14
N PHE A 58 -2.83 7.21 8.19
CA PHE A 58 -2.62 5.81 8.52
C PHE A 58 -1.24 5.33 8.09
N LEU A 59 -0.77 4.28 8.77
CA LEU A 59 0.41 3.56 8.33
C LEU A 59 -0.04 2.39 7.48
N TRP A 60 0.50 2.30 6.28
CA TRP A 60 0.14 1.25 5.33
C TRP A 60 1.30 0.29 5.17
N SER A 61 1.01 -1.00 5.17
CA SER A 61 2.04 -2.00 4.86
C SER A 61 1.99 -2.34 3.38
N SER A 62 3.07 -2.93 2.89
CA SER A 62 3.17 -3.18 1.45
C SER A 62 2.08 -4.11 0.94
N ASN A 63 1.58 -5.03 1.77
CA ASN A 63 0.55 -5.95 1.32
C ASN A 63 -0.84 -5.30 1.23
N MET A 64 -0.96 -4.06 1.63
CA MET A 64 -2.20 -3.30 1.47
C MET A 64 -2.27 -2.60 0.12
N PHE A 65 -1.22 -2.65 -0.68
CA PHE A 65 -1.18 -2.05 -2.00
C PHE A 65 -1.30 -3.14 -3.06
N GLU A 66 -1.97 -2.81 -4.17
CA GLU A 66 -2.09 -3.74 -5.29
C GLU A 66 -0.76 -3.86 -6.00
N ARG A 67 -0.47 -5.07 -6.46
CA ARG A 67 0.70 -5.29 -7.27
C ARG A 67 0.41 -4.94 -8.71
N ASP A 68 1.45 -4.54 -9.40
CA ASP A 68 1.35 -4.27 -10.83
C ASP A 68 1.23 -5.59 -11.56
N VAL A 69 0.06 -5.85 -12.13
CA VAL A 69 -0.20 -7.10 -12.83
C VAL A 69 0.75 -7.27 -14.01
N LYS A 70 1.09 -6.18 -14.67
CA LYS A 70 2.00 -6.26 -15.81
C LYS A 70 3.36 -6.79 -15.38
N ASN A 71 3.83 -6.36 -14.22
CA ASN A 71 5.11 -6.86 -13.73
C ASN A 71 5.05 -8.34 -13.43
N LEU A 72 3.94 -8.80 -12.90
CA LEU A 72 3.79 -10.22 -12.63
C LEU A 72 3.84 -11.03 -13.92
N LEU A 73 3.18 -10.54 -14.97
CA LEU A 73 3.15 -11.25 -16.23
C LEU A 73 4.52 -11.27 -16.88
N ARG A 74 5.26 -10.21 -16.77
CA ARG A 74 6.58 -10.15 -17.42
C ARG A 74 7.61 -11.03 -16.75
N ASN A 75 7.38 -11.37 -15.50
CA ASN A 75 8.34 -12.16 -14.76
C ASN A 75 8.21 -13.65 -14.99
N GLU A 76 7.37 -14.06 -15.85
CA GLU A 76 7.20 -15.48 -16.14
C GLU A 76 8.25 -16.04 -17.05
#